data_ecf3533602e5324fb667da6cb7f383a5
#
_entry.id   ecf3533602e5324fb667da6cb7f383a5
#
_cell.length_a   1.000
_cell.length_b   1.000
_cell.length_c   1.000
_cell.angle_alpha   90.00
_cell.angle_beta   90.00
_cell.angle_gamma   90.00
#
_symmetry.space_group_name_H-M   'P 1'
#
loop_
_entity.id
_entity.type
_entity.pdbx_description
1 polymer ?
#
loop_
_entity_poly.entity_id
_entity_poly.type
_entity_poly.pdbx_seq_one_letter_code
_entity_poly.pdbx_strand_id
1 'polypeptide(L)'
;MNKIYLLIGLILLFTTCVGNKAEQSEQTETIHPVNLILDTDLGPDYDDVAAMALMHALADSGQVNILGVLSSNHDEQVIPCIEVLNTYFNRPDIPVGGPKSKGGVSLTSPHKIKWTDVLPSKYPHKTAKTSDAPDAVKVYRKLLSDQPDSSVVICSIGFFTNLKDLLLSGGDEYSSLSGRELVSKKVKKLVSMAGMFPEGKEFNVYCDAIASRVVAEQWPTEIIFSGFEIGEKILTGKQLVRMNAVNNPVKEVYELCFAEEGPDGHMSWDPTAVLVAIKGYEPYYNVERGTFSIVNDEGTNSWTPNANGKDLRLIEKVPSAEMTAIIENYMMYQPIVK
;
A
#
# COMPACT_ATOMS: atom_id res chain seq x y z
N MET A 1 51.23 -88.66 -13.90
CA MET A 1 50.96 -87.43 -14.68
C MET A 1 49.75 -86.74 -14.04
N ASN A 2 49.99 -85.86 -13.05
CA ASN A 2 48.91 -85.15 -12.33
C ASN A 2 49.01 -83.69 -12.69
N LYS A 3 47.99 -83.16 -13.30
CA LYS A 3 47.88 -81.72 -13.58
C LYS A 3 47.16 -81.05 -12.37
N ILE A 4 47.94 -80.16 -11.76
CA ILE A 4 47.47 -79.26 -10.71
C ILE A 4 46.88 -78.03 -11.39
N TYR A 5 45.60 -77.72 -11.13
CA TYR A 5 44.92 -76.52 -11.54
C TYR A 5 45.02 -75.51 -10.39
N LEU A 6 45.68 -74.38 -10.65
CA LEU A 6 45.78 -73.26 -9.72
C LEU A 6 44.55 -72.37 -9.90
N LEU A 7 43.75 -72.24 -8.83
CA LEU A 7 42.56 -71.39 -8.80
C LEU A 7 42.99 -70.02 -8.26
N ILE A 8 43.00 -68.97 -9.10
CA ILE A 8 43.25 -67.60 -8.71
C ILE A 8 41.90 -66.97 -8.31
N GLY A 9 41.73 -66.73 -7.01
CA GLY A 9 40.56 -66.03 -6.48
C GLY A 9 40.71 -64.55 -6.68
N LEU A 10 39.81 -63.96 -7.44
CA LEU A 10 39.71 -62.49 -7.65
C LEU A 10 38.92 -61.90 -6.50
N ILE A 11 39.58 -61.16 -5.59
CA ILE A 11 38.92 -60.41 -4.52
C ILE A 11 38.48 -59.07 -5.11
N LEU A 12 37.16 -58.91 -5.31
CA LEU A 12 36.54 -57.64 -5.64
C LEU A 12 36.33 -56.83 -4.35
N LEU A 13 37.16 -55.78 -4.19
CA LEU A 13 36.95 -54.74 -3.17
C LEU A 13 35.79 -53.85 -3.62
N PHE A 14 34.62 -53.95 -2.99
CA PHE A 14 33.57 -52.95 -3.07
C PHE A 14 33.92 -51.78 -2.18
N THR A 15 34.32 -50.67 -2.79
CA THR A 15 34.37 -49.37 -2.11
C THR A 15 32.97 -48.77 -2.07
N THR A 16 32.32 -48.81 -0.93
CA THR A 16 31.07 -48.06 -0.67
C THR A 16 31.41 -46.59 -0.56
N CYS A 17 31.10 -45.83 -1.60
CA CYS A 17 31.02 -44.36 -1.48
C CYS A 17 29.86 -44.02 -0.58
N VAL A 18 30.13 -43.65 0.65
CA VAL A 18 29.19 -42.93 1.53
C VAL A 18 29.05 -41.51 0.98
N GLY A 19 28.03 -41.28 0.19
CA GLY A 19 27.65 -39.94 -0.24
C GLY A 19 27.15 -39.13 0.97
N ASN A 20 27.94 -38.16 1.40
CA ASN A 20 27.49 -37.13 2.30
C ASN A 20 26.29 -36.39 1.59
N LYS A 21 25.07 -36.66 2.02
CA LYS A 21 23.97 -35.76 1.80
C LYS A 21 24.31 -34.47 2.56
N ALA A 22 24.73 -33.43 1.84
CA ALA A 22 24.70 -32.10 2.36
C ALA A 22 23.23 -31.80 2.73
N GLU A 23 22.96 -31.68 4.01
CA GLU A 23 21.73 -31.04 4.50
C GLU A 23 21.73 -29.62 3.95
N GLN A 24 20.96 -29.37 2.90
CA GLN A 24 20.54 -28.01 2.57
C GLN A 24 19.71 -27.54 3.75
N SER A 25 20.33 -26.76 4.63
CA SER A 25 19.61 -25.92 5.57
C SER A 25 18.74 -24.99 4.73
N GLU A 26 17.43 -25.23 4.68
CA GLU A 26 16.48 -24.19 4.30
C GLU A 26 16.72 -23.02 5.27
N GLN A 27 17.45 -22.03 4.81
CA GLN A 27 17.44 -20.73 5.46
C GLN A 27 16.00 -20.22 5.29
N THR A 28 15.18 -20.40 6.31
CA THR A 28 13.96 -19.65 6.48
C THR A 28 14.38 -18.18 6.56
N GLU A 29 14.22 -17.44 5.45
CA GLU A 29 14.35 -15.99 5.47
C GLU A 29 13.39 -15.49 6.55
N THR A 30 13.94 -14.91 7.59
CA THR A 30 13.15 -14.25 8.62
C THR A 30 12.51 -13.04 7.97
N ILE A 31 11.22 -13.14 7.66
CA ILE A 31 10.42 -12.03 7.15
C ILE A 31 10.38 -10.97 8.25
N HIS A 32 11.04 -9.85 8.03
CA HIS A 32 10.91 -8.69 8.88
C HIS A 32 9.71 -7.86 8.38
N PRO A 33 8.64 -7.74 9.16
CA PRO A 33 7.45 -7.01 8.74
C PRO A 33 7.79 -5.55 8.45
N VAL A 34 7.19 -5.00 7.38
CA VAL A 34 7.32 -3.59 7.03
C VAL A 34 6.52 -2.74 8.01
N ASN A 35 7.11 -1.71 8.59
CA ASN A 35 6.38 -0.71 9.39
C ASN A 35 5.73 0.28 8.44
N LEU A 36 4.39 0.23 8.31
CA LEU A 36 3.62 0.97 7.32
C LEU A 36 2.70 2.01 7.97
N ILE A 37 2.70 3.22 7.43
CA ILE A 37 1.62 4.20 7.60
C ILE A 37 0.92 4.34 6.25
N LEU A 38 -0.40 4.12 6.23
CA LEU A 38 -1.24 4.36 5.06
C LEU A 38 -1.89 5.73 5.16
N ASP A 39 -1.85 6.51 4.07
CA ASP A 39 -2.57 7.77 3.90
C ASP A 39 -3.50 7.65 2.69
N THR A 40 -4.79 7.80 2.89
CA THR A 40 -5.86 7.50 1.93
C THR A 40 -6.83 8.67 1.83
N ASP A 41 -7.46 8.91 0.71
CA ASP A 41 -8.58 9.85 0.57
C ASP A 41 -9.94 9.15 0.54
N LEU A 42 -9.98 7.87 0.79
CA LEU A 42 -11.08 6.91 0.83
C LEU A 42 -12.47 7.58 0.69
N GLY A 43 -13.13 7.28 -0.43
CA GLY A 43 -14.48 7.79 -0.64
C GLY A 43 -14.82 8.26 -2.04
N PRO A 44 -13.97 9.01 -2.78
CA PRO A 44 -14.23 9.37 -4.17
C PRO A 44 -14.33 8.16 -5.08
N ASP A 45 -13.57 7.11 -4.77
CA ASP A 45 -13.49 5.87 -5.53
C ASP A 45 -13.74 4.64 -4.63
N TYR A 46 -13.55 3.43 -5.13
CA TYR A 46 -13.83 2.18 -4.43
C TYR A 46 -12.56 1.39 -4.06
N ASP A 47 -11.46 1.62 -4.74
CA ASP A 47 -10.27 0.76 -4.65
C ASP A 47 -9.39 1.01 -3.42
N ASP A 48 -9.56 2.13 -2.70
CA ASP A 48 -9.05 2.29 -1.33
C ASP A 48 -9.46 1.12 -0.42
N VAL A 49 -10.72 0.66 -0.56
CA VAL A 49 -11.24 -0.47 0.23
C VAL A 49 -10.49 -1.75 -0.11
N ALA A 50 -10.18 -1.96 -1.38
CA ALA A 50 -9.36 -3.08 -1.83
C ALA A 50 -7.92 -2.98 -1.31
N ALA A 51 -7.35 -1.79 -1.34
CA ALA A 51 -6.01 -1.50 -0.81
C ALA A 51 -5.92 -1.81 0.69
N MET A 52 -6.93 -1.41 1.47
CA MET A 52 -7.01 -1.73 2.89
C MET A 52 -7.17 -3.24 3.12
N ALA A 53 -8.01 -3.93 2.35
CA ALA A 53 -8.17 -5.39 2.46
C ALA A 53 -6.84 -6.12 2.20
N LEU A 54 -6.12 -5.72 1.16
CA LEU A 54 -4.78 -6.25 0.83
C LEU A 54 -3.79 -6.00 1.97
N MET A 55 -3.74 -4.79 2.51
CA MET A 55 -2.88 -4.44 3.64
C MET A 55 -3.15 -5.32 4.86
N HIS A 56 -4.42 -5.50 5.22
CA HIS A 56 -4.80 -6.33 6.37
C HIS A 56 -4.51 -7.83 6.15
N ALA A 57 -4.70 -8.35 4.93
CA ALA A 57 -4.34 -9.72 4.58
C ALA A 57 -2.82 -9.97 4.74
N LEU A 58 -2.01 -9.00 4.29
CA LEU A 58 -0.57 -9.07 4.47
C LEU A 58 -0.15 -8.90 5.94
N ALA A 59 -0.91 -8.14 6.74
CA ALA A 59 -0.66 -8.03 8.18
C ALA A 59 -0.96 -9.34 8.91
N ASP A 60 -2.01 -10.07 8.54
CA ASP A 60 -2.31 -11.38 9.14
C ASP A 60 -1.28 -12.45 8.75
N SER A 61 -0.63 -12.29 7.60
CA SER A 61 0.50 -13.15 7.21
C SER A 61 1.86 -12.71 7.77
N GLY A 62 1.89 -11.70 8.65
CA GLY A 62 3.10 -11.23 9.34
C GLY A 62 4.06 -10.42 8.45
N GLN A 63 3.62 -9.90 7.30
CA GLN A 63 4.47 -9.18 6.36
C GLN A 63 4.49 -7.66 6.58
N VAL A 64 3.51 -7.13 7.32
CA VAL A 64 3.42 -5.70 7.62
C VAL A 64 2.93 -5.45 9.04
N ASN A 65 3.51 -4.46 9.70
CA ASN A 65 3.03 -3.82 10.92
C ASN A 65 2.31 -2.52 10.50
N ILE A 66 0.99 -2.47 10.64
CA ILE A 66 0.21 -1.27 10.34
C ILE A 66 0.35 -0.32 11.52
N LEU A 67 1.13 0.74 11.36
CA LEU A 67 1.35 1.73 12.41
C LEU A 67 0.17 2.69 12.56
N GLY A 68 -0.50 3.03 11.45
CA GLY A 68 -1.65 3.92 11.42
C GLY A 68 -2.27 4.00 10.03
N VAL A 69 -3.53 4.43 9.97
CA VAL A 69 -4.26 4.75 8.73
C VAL A 69 -4.83 6.16 8.85
N LEU A 70 -4.39 7.05 7.96
CA LEU A 70 -4.71 8.47 8.02
C LEU A 70 -5.54 8.88 6.81
N SER A 71 -6.44 9.84 7.00
CA SER A 71 -7.21 10.42 5.90
C SER A 71 -6.58 11.71 5.42
N SER A 72 -6.42 11.87 4.11
CA SER A 72 -6.11 13.14 3.45
C SER A 72 -7.36 13.90 2.97
N ASN A 73 -8.54 13.29 3.10
CA ASN A 73 -9.82 13.85 2.71
C ASN A 73 -10.59 14.35 3.94
N HIS A 74 -11.14 15.58 3.86
CA HIS A 74 -11.95 16.19 4.93
C HIS A 74 -13.39 15.72 4.97
N ASP A 75 -13.86 14.86 4.05
CA ASP A 75 -15.22 14.32 4.10
C ASP A 75 -15.46 13.61 5.44
N GLU A 76 -16.64 13.89 6.03
CA GLU A 76 -16.93 13.49 7.41
C GLU A 76 -17.07 11.98 7.62
N GLN A 77 -17.24 11.21 6.53
CA GLN A 77 -17.44 9.76 6.60
C GLN A 77 -16.16 8.95 6.42
N VAL A 78 -15.02 9.56 6.09
CA VAL A 78 -13.79 8.82 5.76
C VAL A 78 -13.23 8.08 6.97
N ILE A 79 -13.01 8.75 8.09
CA ILE A 79 -12.50 8.09 9.31
C ILE A 79 -13.46 7.03 9.84
N PRO A 80 -14.79 7.26 9.92
CA PRO A 80 -15.75 6.20 10.21
C PRO A 80 -15.59 4.96 9.33
N CYS A 81 -15.43 5.13 8.02
CA CYS A 81 -15.22 4.01 7.07
C CYS A 81 -13.88 3.28 7.29
N ILE A 82 -12.79 4.03 7.52
CA ILE A 82 -11.48 3.45 7.88
C ILE A 82 -11.62 2.59 9.13
N GLU A 83 -12.29 3.08 10.17
CA GLU A 83 -12.50 2.33 11.42
C GLU A 83 -13.38 1.10 11.24
N VAL A 84 -14.40 1.16 10.36
CA VAL A 84 -15.21 -0.02 9.98
C VAL A 84 -14.29 -1.09 9.39
N LEU A 85 -13.44 -0.75 8.43
CA LEU A 85 -12.54 -1.70 7.79
C LEU A 85 -11.50 -2.26 8.79
N ASN A 86 -10.86 -1.39 9.58
CA ASN A 86 -9.94 -1.83 10.62
C ASN A 86 -10.62 -2.79 11.63
N THR A 87 -11.85 -2.49 12.03
CA THR A 87 -12.63 -3.32 12.96
C THR A 87 -12.99 -4.66 12.34
N TYR A 88 -13.43 -4.67 11.08
CA TYR A 88 -13.73 -5.89 10.34
C TYR A 88 -12.52 -6.84 10.30
N PHE A 89 -11.33 -6.31 10.11
CA PHE A 89 -10.09 -7.09 10.12
C PHE A 89 -9.49 -7.31 11.52
N ASN A 90 -10.29 -7.22 12.59
CA ASN A 90 -9.90 -7.43 14.00
C ASN A 90 -8.79 -6.49 14.50
N ARG A 91 -8.71 -5.27 13.99
CA ARG A 91 -7.73 -4.25 14.37
C ARG A 91 -8.36 -2.89 14.69
N PRO A 92 -9.36 -2.82 15.60
CA PRO A 92 -10.09 -1.58 15.88
C PRO A 92 -9.23 -0.51 16.58
N ASP A 93 -8.02 -0.83 17.00
CA ASP A 93 -7.14 0.04 17.76
C ASP A 93 -5.98 0.62 16.93
N ILE A 94 -5.97 0.38 15.60
CA ILE A 94 -5.03 1.05 14.71
C ILE A 94 -5.24 2.58 14.83
N PRO A 95 -4.17 3.36 15.10
CA PRO A 95 -4.27 4.81 15.13
C PRO A 95 -4.83 5.38 13.84
N VAL A 96 -5.80 6.30 13.96
CA VAL A 96 -6.38 7.05 12.85
C VAL A 96 -6.16 8.53 13.04
N GLY A 97 -6.12 9.29 11.95
CA GLY A 97 -6.00 10.75 11.97
C GLY A 97 -6.66 11.36 10.75
N GLY A 98 -7.32 12.50 10.94
CA GLY A 98 -7.93 13.27 9.88
C GLY A 98 -7.22 14.61 9.65
N PRO A 99 -7.32 15.21 8.44
CA PRO A 99 -6.69 16.48 8.14
C PRO A 99 -7.33 17.61 8.97
N LYS A 100 -6.50 18.57 9.41
CA LYS A 100 -6.95 19.74 10.19
C LYS A 100 -6.54 21.07 9.55
N SER A 101 -5.77 21.02 8.47
CA SER A 101 -5.36 22.23 7.76
C SER A 101 -6.54 22.94 7.11
N LYS A 102 -6.50 24.27 7.11
CA LYS A 102 -7.45 25.05 6.33
C LYS A 102 -7.09 24.98 4.85
N GLY A 103 -8.07 24.61 4.00
CA GLY A 103 -7.87 24.58 2.54
C GLY A 103 -7.43 23.22 2.00
N GLY A 104 -7.52 22.15 2.79
CA GLY A 104 -7.41 20.78 2.27
C GLY A 104 -8.62 20.35 1.42
N VAL A 105 -8.52 19.19 0.80
CA VAL A 105 -9.54 18.63 -0.08
C VAL A 105 -10.68 18.01 0.74
N SER A 106 -11.93 18.31 0.35
CA SER A 106 -13.13 17.68 0.89
C SER A 106 -13.99 17.18 -0.26
N LEU A 107 -13.91 15.88 -0.52
CA LEU A 107 -14.64 15.22 -1.60
C LEU A 107 -15.51 14.11 -1.04
N THR A 108 -16.82 14.24 -1.19
CA THR A 108 -17.77 13.16 -0.93
C THR A 108 -17.82 12.20 -2.11
N SER A 109 -18.18 10.95 -1.83
CA SER A 109 -18.47 9.97 -2.87
C SER A 109 -19.41 10.57 -3.93
N PRO A 110 -19.03 10.57 -5.22
CA PRO A 110 -19.85 11.10 -6.30
C PRO A 110 -20.98 10.16 -6.73
N HIS A 111 -21.03 8.96 -6.16
CA HIS A 111 -21.92 7.88 -6.55
C HIS A 111 -23.36 8.12 -6.11
N LYS A 112 -24.34 7.54 -6.81
CA LYS A 112 -25.77 7.64 -6.47
C LYS A 112 -26.06 7.10 -5.08
N ILE A 113 -25.42 5.97 -4.73
CA ILE A 113 -25.42 5.44 -3.38
C ILE A 113 -24.04 5.74 -2.80
N LYS A 114 -23.98 6.70 -1.90
CA LYS A 114 -22.75 7.04 -1.20
C LYS A 114 -22.37 5.88 -0.28
N TRP A 115 -21.50 5.02 -0.76
CA TRP A 115 -21.05 3.84 -0.01
C TRP A 115 -20.37 4.23 1.33
N THR A 116 -19.78 5.43 1.37
CA THR A 116 -19.22 6.01 2.59
C THR A 116 -20.26 6.32 3.66
N ASP A 117 -21.53 6.58 3.29
CA ASP A 117 -22.64 6.69 4.25
C ASP A 117 -23.17 5.31 4.65
N VAL A 118 -23.10 4.32 3.74
CA VAL A 118 -23.64 2.97 3.95
C VAL A 118 -22.82 2.22 4.99
N LEU A 119 -21.51 2.20 4.88
CA LEU A 119 -20.64 1.40 5.77
C LEU A 119 -20.80 1.79 7.25
N PRO A 120 -20.64 3.07 7.66
CA PRO A 120 -20.79 3.45 9.07
C PRO A 120 -22.20 3.24 9.61
N SER A 121 -23.22 3.26 8.75
CA SER A 121 -24.60 2.99 9.18
C SER A 121 -24.87 1.53 9.55
N LYS A 122 -24.03 0.60 9.08
CA LYS A 122 -24.24 -0.84 9.25
C LYS A 122 -23.20 -1.52 10.12
N TYR A 123 -21.97 -0.99 10.13
CA TYR A 123 -20.84 -1.62 10.77
C TYR A 123 -20.29 -0.80 11.96
N PRO A 124 -19.70 -1.45 12.97
CA PRO A 124 -19.19 -0.75 14.13
C PRO A 124 -17.96 0.10 13.80
N HIS A 125 -17.95 1.31 14.33
CA HIS A 125 -16.83 2.25 14.32
C HIS A 125 -16.83 3.06 15.64
N LYS A 126 -15.78 3.81 15.93
CA LYS A 126 -15.62 4.58 17.19
C LYS A 126 -15.88 6.06 16.97
N THR A 127 -15.29 6.63 15.92
CA THR A 127 -15.31 8.06 15.62
C THR A 127 -16.55 8.39 14.80
N ALA A 128 -17.33 9.38 15.22
CA ALA A 128 -18.57 9.75 14.54
C ALA A 128 -18.32 10.47 13.19
N LYS A 129 -17.24 11.25 13.12
CA LYS A 129 -16.91 12.10 11.96
C LYS A 129 -15.40 12.25 11.81
N THR A 130 -14.92 12.48 10.61
CA THR A 130 -13.50 12.77 10.34
C THR A 130 -13.01 14.00 11.11
N SER A 131 -13.85 15.02 11.25
CA SER A 131 -13.53 16.21 12.05
C SER A 131 -13.32 15.95 13.54
N ASP A 132 -13.86 14.86 14.09
CA ASP A 132 -13.68 14.45 15.50
C ASP A 132 -12.37 13.66 15.73
N ALA A 133 -11.76 13.13 14.66
CA ALA A 133 -10.52 12.36 14.75
C ALA A 133 -9.33 13.23 15.18
N PRO A 134 -8.26 12.64 15.72
CA PRO A 134 -7.00 13.34 15.95
C PRO A 134 -6.43 13.98 14.68
N ASP A 135 -5.61 15.01 14.85
CA ASP A 135 -4.87 15.66 13.77
C ASP A 135 -3.90 14.67 13.10
N ALA A 136 -4.06 14.46 11.78
CA ALA A 136 -3.22 13.55 11.00
C ALA A 136 -1.72 13.87 11.14
N VAL A 137 -1.34 15.14 11.13
CA VAL A 137 0.08 15.55 11.28
C VAL A 137 0.62 15.16 12.66
N LYS A 138 -0.16 15.36 13.73
CA LYS A 138 0.23 14.93 15.07
C LYS A 138 0.36 13.41 15.18
N VAL A 139 -0.57 12.67 14.57
CA VAL A 139 -0.50 11.21 14.52
C VAL A 139 0.74 10.77 13.76
N TYR A 140 1.02 11.33 12.57
CA TYR A 140 2.26 11.07 11.84
C TYR A 140 3.50 11.29 12.69
N ARG A 141 3.61 12.46 13.32
CA ARG A 141 4.78 12.83 14.12
C ARG A 141 4.99 11.88 15.29
N LYS A 142 3.91 11.52 16.00
CA LYS A 142 3.96 10.52 17.08
C LYS A 142 4.43 9.17 16.55
N LEU A 143 3.78 8.64 15.51
CA LEU A 143 4.11 7.33 14.96
C LEU A 143 5.56 7.27 14.47
N LEU A 144 6.03 8.31 13.76
CA LEU A 144 7.40 8.39 13.27
C LEU A 144 8.41 8.46 14.41
N SER A 145 8.14 9.27 15.45
CA SER A 145 9.07 9.42 16.58
C SER A 145 9.30 8.12 17.34
N ASP A 146 8.28 7.26 17.43
CA ASP A 146 8.30 5.99 18.14
C ASP A 146 9.09 4.89 17.38
N GLN A 147 9.45 5.10 16.10
CA GLN A 147 10.11 4.09 15.28
C GLN A 147 11.62 4.27 15.21
N PRO A 148 12.38 3.21 14.91
CA PRO A 148 13.80 3.30 14.54
C PRO A 148 14.02 4.20 13.32
N ASP A 149 15.25 4.71 13.15
CA ASP A 149 15.62 5.52 11.99
C ASP A 149 15.54 4.67 10.69
N SER A 150 15.10 5.29 9.59
CA SER A 150 14.96 4.68 8.26
C SER A 150 14.17 3.36 8.24
N SER A 151 13.16 3.22 9.11
CA SER A 151 12.40 1.98 9.27
C SER A 151 10.96 2.04 8.78
N VAL A 152 10.41 3.25 8.56
CA VAL A 152 9.00 3.43 8.20
C VAL A 152 8.84 3.57 6.70
N VAL A 153 7.88 2.86 6.14
CA VAL A 153 7.36 3.10 4.79
C VAL A 153 6.06 3.87 4.94
N ILE A 154 5.93 4.97 4.22
CA ILE A 154 4.64 5.64 4.04
C ILE A 154 4.08 5.19 2.70
N CYS A 155 2.80 4.80 2.68
CA CYS A 155 2.06 4.58 1.45
C CYS A 155 0.94 5.61 1.36
N SER A 156 1.00 6.47 0.33
CA SER A 156 -0.04 7.47 0.06
C SER A 156 -0.84 7.04 -1.16
N ILE A 157 -2.14 6.85 -0.96
CA ILE A 157 -3.10 6.47 -1.99
C ILE A 157 -4.21 7.53 -2.13
N GLY A 158 -3.96 8.74 -1.62
CA GLY A 158 -4.83 9.89 -1.69
C GLY A 158 -4.04 11.17 -1.90
N PHE A 159 -4.62 12.32 -1.52
CA PHE A 159 -4.06 13.64 -1.71
C PHE A 159 -2.80 13.84 -0.87
N PHE A 160 -1.86 14.63 -1.36
CA PHE A 160 -0.61 14.93 -0.63
C PHE A 160 -0.75 15.96 0.49
N THR A 161 -1.96 16.37 0.83
CA THR A 161 -2.25 17.38 1.86
C THR A 161 -1.55 17.10 3.17
N ASN A 162 -1.74 15.92 3.75
CA ASN A 162 -1.11 15.54 5.02
C ASN A 162 0.42 15.49 4.93
N LEU A 163 0.95 15.01 3.80
CA LEU A 163 2.40 14.90 3.58
C LEU A 163 3.04 16.29 3.49
N LYS A 164 2.40 17.25 2.80
CA LYS A 164 2.81 18.66 2.78
C LYS A 164 2.79 19.23 4.20
N ASP A 165 1.68 19.07 4.92
CA ASP A 165 1.52 19.63 6.25
C ASP A 165 2.51 19.01 7.25
N LEU A 166 2.81 17.70 7.12
CA LEU A 166 3.88 17.04 7.87
C LEU A 166 5.24 17.68 7.57
N LEU A 167 5.61 17.84 6.30
CA LEU A 167 6.90 18.44 5.92
C LEU A 167 7.08 19.87 6.49
N LEU A 168 6.00 20.65 6.50
CA LEU A 168 6.00 22.05 6.95
C LEU A 168 5.82 22.19 8.46
N SER A 169 5.56 21.10 9.20
CA SER A 169 5.37 21.16 10.65
C SER A 169 6.65 21.50 11.41
N GLY A 170 6.53 22.24 12.48
CA GLY A 170 7.61 22.49 13.45
C GLY A 170 7.80 21.33 14.43
N GLY A 171 8.76 21.48 15.35
CA GLY A 171 8.91 20.58 16.50
C GLY A 171 7.71 20.66 17.44
N ASP A 172 7.39 19.55 18.11
CA ASP A 172 6.28 19.41 19.05
C ASP A 172 6.62 18.50 20.23
N GLU A 173 5.59 18.09 20.98
CA GLU A 173 5.72 17.20 22.15
C GLU A 173 6.29 15.80 21.82
N TYR A 174 6.19 15.34 20.58
CA TYR A 174 6.68 14.04 20.14
C TYR A 174 8.12 14.08 19.64
N SER A 175 8.52 15.19 19.02
CA SER A 175 9.87 15.36 18.47
C SER A 175 10.21 16.86 18.33
N SER A 176 11.43 17.23 18.74
CA SER A 176 11.97 18.57 18.53
C SER A 176 12.37 18.84 17.07
N LEU A 177 12.45 17.81 16.23
CA LEU A 177 12.78 17.92 14.81
C LEU A 177 11.63 18.59 14.04
N SER A 178 11.96 19.42 13.04
CA SER A 178 10.98 19.81 12.03
C SER A 178 10.42 18.58 11.32
N GLY A 179 9.23 18.72 10.68
CA GLY A 179 8.62 17.61 9.98
C GLY A 179 9.52 17.04 8.88
N ARG A 180 10.21 17.91 8.12
CA ARG A 180 11.15 17.48 7.09
C ARG A 180 12.34 16.69 7.66
N GLU A 181 12.91 17.15 8.78
CA GLU A 181 14.01 16.43 9.46
C GLU A 181 13.52 15.10 10.02
N LEU A 182 12.31 15.05 10.59
CA LEU A 182 11.72 13.84 11.13
C LEU A 182 11.47 12.80 10.02
N VAL A 183 10.90 13.22 8.88
CA VAL A 183 10.71 12.38 7.69
C VAL A 183 12.07 11.89 7.18
N SER A 184 13.04 12.78 6.98
CA SER A 184 14.38 12.41 6.52
C SER A 184 15.06 11.37 7.42
N LYS A 185 14.80 11.42 8.72
CA LYS A 185 15.40 10.52 9.69
C LYS A 185 14.68 9.18 9.78
N LYS A 186 13.35 9.18 9.75
CA LYS A 186 12.52 8.01 10.10
C LYS A 186 11.96 7.24 8.91
N VAL A 187 11.70 7.96 7.81
CA VAL A 187 11.06 7.35 6.63
C VAL A 187 12.10 6.75 5.70
N LYS A 188 11.96 5.47 5.43
CA LYS A 188 12.80 4.72 4.50
C LYS A 188 12.46 5.11 3.05
N LYS A 189 11.18 5.15 2.72
CA LYS A 189 10.65 5.51 1.39
C LYS A 189 9.18 5.90 1.48
N LEU A 190 8.73 6.67 0.50
CA LEU A 190 7.32 6.89 0.19
C LEU A 190 6.94 6.05 -1.03
N VAL A 191 5.83 5.33 -0.98
CA VAL A 191 5.22 4.72 -2.16
C VAL A 191 3.89 5.42 -2.38
N SER A 192 3.64 5.92 -3.59
CA SER A 192 2.44 6.71 -3.83
C SER A 192 1.72 6.27 -5.10
N MET A 193 0.40 6.08 -4.98
CA MET A 193 -0.50 6.15 -6.12
C MET A 193 -0.66 7.63 -6.49
N ALA A 194 0.09 8.08 -7.49
CA ALA A 194 0.08 9.47 -7.95
C ALA A 194 0.75 9.61 -9.31
N GLY A 195 0.25 10.56 -10.08
CA GLY A 195 0.81 10.96 -11.35
C GLY A 195 0.35 10.12 -12.54
N MET A 196 0.42 10.74 -13.71
CA MET A 196 0.21 10.12 -15.01
C MET A 196 1.50 10.27 -15.82
N PHE A 197 2.06 9.19 -16.35
CA PHE A 197 3.39 9.21 -16.91
C PHE A 197 3.40 8.94 -18.43
N PRO A 198 4.27 9.64 -19.20
CA PRO A 198 5.34 10.55 -18.75
C PRO A 198 4.87 11.97 -18.38
N GLU A 199 3.68 12.37 -18.76
CA GLU A 199 3.06 13.67 -18.48
C GLU A 199 1.55 13.52 -18.44
N GLY A 200 0.88 14.22 -17.50
CA GLY A 200 -0.57 14.18 -17.42
C GLY A 200 -1.14 14.88 -16.21
N LYS A 201 -2.44 14.69 -16.01
CA LYS A 201 -3.21 15.27 -14.91
C LYS A 201 -3.91 14.15 -14.17
N GLU A 202 -3.29 13.67 -13.10
CA GLU A 202 -3.79 12.57 -12.30
C GLU A 202 -4.53 13.10 -11.06
N PHE A 203 -5.58 12.41 -10.63
CA PHE A 203 -6.57 12.87 -9.66
C PHE A 203 -5.96 13.27 -8.32
N ASN A 204 -5.18 12.41 -7.68
CA ASN A 204 -4.56 12.68 -6.38
C ASN A 204 -3.62 13.89 -6.44
N VAL A 205 -2.97 14.08 -7.57
CA VAL A 205 -2.05 15.20 -7.82
C VAL A 205 -2.80 16.50 -8.02
N TYR A 206 -3.82 16.55 -8.88
CA TYR A 206 -4.46 17.83 -9.20
C TYR A 206 -5.47 18.28 -8.14
N CYS A 207 -6.03 17.39 -7.34
CA CYS A 207 -6.96 17.77 -6.27
C CYS A 207 -6.30 18.65 -5.20
N ASP A 208 -5.00 18.45 -4.92
CA ASP A 208 -4.19 19.38 -4.12
C ASP A 208 -2.85 19.65 -4.82
N ALA A 209 -2.90 20.42 -5.92
CA ALA A 209 -1.73 20.72 -6.72
C ALA A 209 -0.61 21.44 -5.92
N ILE A 210 -0.99 22.24 -4.92
CA ILE A 210 -0.03 22.92 -4.03
C ILE A 210 0.71 21.90 -3.17
N ALA A 211 -0.02 20.96 -2.56
CA ALA A 211 0.59 19.93 -1.75
C ALA A 211 1.47 19.01 -2.60
N SER A 212 1.01 18.65 -3.79
CA SER A 212 1.74 17.82 -4.74
C SER A 212 3.07 18.47 -5.15
N ARG A 213 3.08 19.77 -5.40
CA ARG A 213 4.30 20.52 -5.71
C ARG A 213 5.27 20.52 -4.53
N VAL A 214 4.79 20.80 -3.31
CA VAL A 214 5.64 20.79 -2.11
C VAL A 214 6.26 19.42 -1.87
N VAL A 215 5.49 18.34 -2.01
CA VAL A 215 6.00 16.98 -1.85
C VAL A 215 7.01 16.63 -2.94
N ALA A 216 6.71 16.91 -4.22
CA ALA A 216 7.63 16.67 -5.33
C ALA A 216 9.00 17.34 -5.13
N GLU A 217 9.00 18.60 -4.66
CA GLU A 217 10.20 19.42 -4.51
C GLU A 217 10.96 19.16 -3.19
N GLN A 218 10.23 18.82 -2.10
CA GLN A 218 10.82 18.89 -0.75
C GLN A 218 10.86 17.54 -0.02
N TRP A 219 10.23 16.48 -0.56
CA TRP A 219 10.28 15.17 0.09
C TRP A 219 11.73 14.64 0.15
N PRO A 220 12.25 14.32 1.35
CA PRO A 220 13.69 14.10 1.51
C PRO A 220 14.16 12.68 1.18
N THR A 221 13.25 11.70 1.07
CA THR A 221 13.59 10.30 0.78
C THR A 221 13.11 9.88 -0.61
N GLU A 222 13.43 8.66 -1.04
CA GLU A 222 12.96 8.11 -2.32
C GLU A 222 11.42 8.06 -2.37
N ILE A 223 10.85 8.45 -3.51
CA ILE A 223 9.43 8.23 -3.82
C ILE A 223 9.34 7.19 -4.93
N ILE A 224 8.47 6.19 -4.75
CA ILE A 224 8.09 5.23 -5.78
C ILE A 224 6.66 5.54 -6.21
N PHE A 225 6.47 5.94 -7.46
CA PHE A 225 5.17 6.28 -8.01
C PHE A 225 4.55 5.07 -8.71
N SER A 226 3.34 4.67 -8.30
CA SER A 226 2.42 3.86 -9.07
C SER A 226 1.51 4.82 -9.84
N GLY A 227 1.77 5.00 -11.13
CA GLY A 227 1.05 5.95 -11.95
C GLY A 227 -0.34 5.48 -12.36
N PHE A 228 -1.14 6.40 -12.89
CA PHE A 228 -2.49 6.14 -13.40
C PHE A 228 -2.52 4.95 -14.38
N GLU A 229 -1.56 4.89 -15.32
CA GLU A 229 -1.46 3.87 -16.35
C GLU A 229 -1.19 2.46 -15.84
N ILE A 230 -0.77 2.31 -14.57
CA ILE A 230 -0.54 1.02 -13.93
C ILE A 230 -1.85 0.38 -13.50
N GLY A 231 -2.69 1.11 -12.77
CA GLY A 231 -3.92 0.59 -12.16
C GLY A 231 -5.12 0.53 -13.12
N GLU A 232 -5.18 1.42 -14.13
CA GLU A 232 -6.33 1.53 -15.04
C GLU A 232 -6.67 0.23 -15.80
N LYS A 233 -5.69 -0.67 -15.98
CA LYS A 233 -5.85 -1.95 -16.70
C LYS A 233 -6.11 -3.14 -15.77
N ILE A 234 -6.02 -2.94 -14.47
CA ILE A 234 -6.17 -3.99 -13.46
C ILE A 234 -7.60 -3.94 -12.95
N LEU A 235 -8.49 -4.78 -13.50
CA LEU A 235 -9.91 -4.77 -13.19
C LEU A 235 -10.25 -5.84 -12.16
N THR A 236 -10.57 -5.45 -10.93
CA THR A 236 -10.84 -6.35 -9.80
C THR A 236 -12.29 -6.30 -9.33
N GLY A 237 -12.64 -7.16 -8.37
CA GLY A 237 -13.95 -7.23 -7.72
C GLY A 237 -14.84 -8.36 -8.21
N LYS A 238 -14.58 -8.95 -9.39
CA LYS A 238 -15.45 -10.00 -9.97
C LYS A 238 -15.55 -11.25 -9.11
N GLN A 239 -14.46 -11.71 -8.55
CA GLN A 239 -14.45 -12.88 -7.68
C GLN A 239 -14.98 -12.52 -6.30
N LEU A 240 -14.65 -11.34 -5.80
CA LEU A 240 -15.09 -10.83 -4.50
C LEU A 240 -16.62 -10.78 -4.40
N VAL A 241 -17.32 -10.21 -5.39
CA VAL A 241 -18.80 -10.11 -5.34
C VAL A 241 -19.49 -11.47 -5.46
N ARG A 242 -18.82 -12.46 -6.05
CA ARG A 242 -19.33 -13.84 -6.16
C ARG A 242 -19.06 -14.66 -4.91
N MET A 243 -18.23 -14.19 -4.02
CA MET A 243 -17.84 -14.92 -2.82
C MET A 243 -19.04 -15.09 -1.88
N ASN A 244 -19.20 -16.28 -1.32
CA ASN A 244 -20.22 -16.53 -0.30
C ASN A 244 -19.73 -15.99 1.08
N ALA A 245 -19.78 -14.68 1.25
CA ALA A 245 -19.45 -13.99 2.49
C ALA A 245 -20.59 -13.10 2.91
N VAL A 246 -20.92 -13.11 4.20
CA VAL A 246 -21.91 -12.24 4.84
C VAL A 246 -21.21 -11.26 5.76
N ASN A 247 -21.81 -10.07 5.95
CA ASN A 247 -21.27 -9.02 6.81
C ASN A 247 -19.81 -8.66 6.45
N ASN A 248 -19.52 -8.59 5.15
CA ASN A 248 -18.21 -8.23 4.63
C ASN A 248 -18.28 -6.84 3.99
N PRO A 249 -17.73 -5.81 4.64
CA PRO A 249 -17.80 -4.43 4.15
C PRO A 249 -17.05 -4.24 2.83
N VAL A 250 -15.98 -4.98 2.58
CA VAL A 250 -15.23 -4.92 1.32
C VAL A 250 -16.10 -5.39 0.15
N LYS A 251 -16.73 -6.56 0.34
CA LYS A 251 -17.66 -7.10 -0.67
C LYS A 251 -18.85 -6.17 -0.89
N GLU A 252 -19.43 -5.62 0.16
CA GLU A 252 -20.58 -4.71 0.06
C GLU A 252 -20.26 -3.46 -0.78
N VAL A 253 -19.09 -2.86 -0.60
CA VAL A 253 -18.66 -1.72 -1.42
C VAL A 253 -18.55 -2.11 -2.88
N TYR A 254 -17.98 -3.27 -3.19
CA TYR A 254 -17.87 -3.73 -4.58
C TYR A 254 -19.22 -4.18 -5.19
N GLU A 255 -20.17 -4.65 -4.39
CA GLU A 255 -21.55 -4.87 -4.85
C GLU A 255 -22.24 -3.56 -5.24
N LEU A 256 -22.02 -2.48 -4.48
CA LEU A 256 -22.51 -1.14 -4.81
C LEU A 256 -21.79 -0.58 -6.06
N CYS A 257 -20.50 -0.74 -6.16
CA CYS A 257 -19.71 -0.38 -7.34
C CYS A 257 -20.28 -1.06 -8.61
N PHE A 258 -20.47 -2.37 -8.58
CA PHE A 258 -20.98 -3.11 -9.73
C PHE A 258 -22.44 -2.79 -10.08
N ALA A 259 -23.24 -2.40 -9.10
CA ALA A 259 -24.60 -1.93 -9.35
C ALA A 259 -24.64 -0.59 -10.10
N GLU A 260 -23.60 0.23 -9.98
CA GLU A 260 -23.49 1.54 -10.62
C GLU A 260 -22.68 1.49 -11.92
N GLU A 261 -21.49 0.86 -11.90
CA GLU A 261 -20.53 0.87 -13.02
C GLU A 261 -20.64 -0.37 -13.93
N GLY A 262 -21.32 -1.41 -13.47
CA GLY A 262 -21.47 -2.66 -14.21
C GLY A 262 -20.48 -3.76 -13.78
N PRO A 263 -20.61 -4.98 -14.36
CA PRO A 263 -19.97 -6.18 -13.84
C PRO A 263 -18.53 -6.41 -14.35
N ASP A 264 -17.96 -5.46 -15.07
CA ASP A 264 -16.67 -5.66 -15.76
C ASP A 264 -15.44 -5.54 -14.85
N GLY A 265 -15.65 -5.21 -13.59
CA GLY A 265 -14.60 -4.97 -12.61
C GLY A 265 -14.31 -3.49 -12.48
N HIS A 266 -13.76 -3.12 -11.33
CA HIS A 266 -13.31 -1.76 -11.06
C HIS A 266 -11.79 -1.68 -11.16
N MET A 267 -11.29 -0.56 -11.65
CA MET A 267 -9.85 -0.31 -11.74
C MET A 267 -9.19 -0.34 -10.35
N SER A 268 -7.92 -0.70 -10.30
CA SER A 268 -7.22 -0.93 -9.03
C SER A 268 -5.89 -0.19 -9.02
N TRP A 269 -5.95 1.10 -8.78
CA TRP A 269 -4.77 1.96 -8.67
C TRP A 269 -4.10 1.81 -7.30
N ASP A 270 -4.84 1.99 -6.23
CA ASP A 270 -4.38 2.00 -4.86
C ASP A 270 -3.81 0.68 -4.38
N PRO A 271 -4.43 -0.48 -4.69
CA PRO A 271 -3.87 -1.76 -4.31
C PRO A 271 -2.47 -2.00 -4.88
N THR A 272 -2.15 -1.42 -6.05
CA THR A 272 -0.81 -1.56 -6.64
C THR A 272 0.26 -0.86 -5.81
N ALA A 273 -0.03 0.33 -5.30
CA ALA A 273 0.89 1.07 -4.43
C ALA A 273 1.07 0.36 -3.08
N VAL A 274 -0.02 -0.11 -2.45
CA VAL A 274 0.06 -0.84 -1.18
C VAL A 274 0.82 -2.15 -1.34
N LEU A 275 0.61 -2.90 -2.43
CA LEU A 275 1.37 -4.11 -2.73
C LEU A 275 2.87 -3.82 -2.81
N VAL A 276 3.26 -2.79 -3.54
CA VAL A 276 4.67 -2.38 -3.69
C VAL A 276 5.26 -1.85 -2.39
N ALA A 277 4.48 -1.12 -1.58
CA ALA A 277 4.92 -0.63 -0.28
C ALA A 277 5.34 -1.77 0.65
N ILE A 278 4.63 -2.89 0.62
CA ILE A 278 4.83 -4.03 1.53
C ILE A 278 5.75 -5.08 0.92
N LYS A 279 5.55 -5.45 -0.36
CA LYS A 279 6.24 -6.56 -1.02
C LYS A 279 7.48 -6.15 -1.84
N GLY A 280 7.66 -4.84 -2.07
CA GLY A 280 8.61 -4.36 -3.08
C GLY A 280 8.04 -4.42 -4.49
N TYR A 281 8.73 -3.77 -5.41
CA TYR A 281 8.29 -3.73 -6.81
C TYR A 281 8.84 -4.89 -7.65
N GLU A 282 10.01 -5.44 -7.29
CA GLU A 282 10.77 -6.38 -8.13
C GLU A 282 9.99 -7.60 -8.62
N PRO A 283 9.11 -8.21 -7.81
CA PRO A 283 8.33 -9.35 -8.30
C PRO A 283 7.32 -8.95 -9.38
N TYR A 284 6.79 -7.73 -9.34
CA TYR A 284 5.58 -7.31 -10.07
C TYR A 284 5.86 -6.31 -11.18
N TYR A 285 6.81 -5.39 -10.98
CA TYR A 285 7.07 -4.25 -11.85
C TYR A 285 8.56 -4.08 -12.13
N ASN A 286 8.86 -3.52 -13.30
CA ASN A 286 10.11 -2.84 -13.55
C ASN A 286 10.00 -1.40 -13.02
N VAL A 287 11.10 -0.66 -12.99
CA VAL A 287 11.11 0.75 -12.61
C VAL A 287 11.96 1.57 -13.57
N GLU A 288 11.60 2.84 -13.71
CA GLU A 288 12.45 3.85 -14.31
C GLU A 288 12.79 4.91 -13.27
N ARG A 289 14.06 5.28 -13.19
CA ARG A 289 14.56 6.31 -12.30
C ARG A 289 14.46 7.68 -12.95
N GLY A 290 14.04 8.71 -12.19
CA GLY A 290 13.86 10.03 -12.75
C GLY A 290 13.52 11.11 -11.73
N THR A 291 12.91 12.17 -12.23
CA THR A 291 12.44 13.31 -11.46
C THR A 291 10.97 13.57 -11.76
N PHE A 292 10.14 13.56 -10.73
CA PHE A 292 8.75 13.97 -10.79
C PHE A 292 8.63 15.48 -10.54
N SER A 293 7.81 16.17 -11.33
CA SER A 293 7.62 17.62 -11.24
C SER A 293 6.17 18.02 -11.48
N ILE A 294 5.71 19.07 -10.81
CA ILE A 294 4.42 19.72 -11.07
C ILE A 294 4.65 20.96 -11.92
N VAL A 295 4.18 20.92 -13.17
CA VAL A 295 4.54 21.92 -14.18
C VAL A 295 3.63 23.15 -14.22
N ASN A 296 2.46 23.11 -13.60
CA ASN A 296 1.52 24.24 -13.51
C ASN A 296 0.69 24.21 -12.23
N ASP A 297 -0.08 25.28 -11.99
CA ASP A 297 -0.91 25.42 -10.79
C ASP A 297 -2.20 24.55 -10.83
N GLU A 298 -2.47 23.95 -11.98
CA GLU A 298 -3.59 23.02 -12.15
C GLU A 298 -3.23 21.57 -11.79
N GLY A 299 -1.98 21.30 -11.39
CA GLY A 299 -1.52 19.98 -10.98
C GLY A 299 -1.15 19.05 -12.12
N THR A 300 -0.82 19.57 -13.32
CA THR A 300 -0.22 18.73 -14.35
C THR A 300 1.17 18.29 -13.90
N ASN A 301 1.43 16.99 -13.93
CA ASN A 301 2.75 16.46 -13.63
C ASN A 301 3.54 16.15 -14.89
N SER A 302 4.85 16.10 -14.75
CA SER A 302 5.76 15.56 -15.76
C SER A 302 6.85 14.69 -15.13
N TRP A 303 7.37 13.77 -15.92
CA TRP A 303 8.48 12.90 -15.58
C TRP A 303 9.66 13.12 -16.49
N THR A 304 10.82 13.36 -15.90
CA THR A 304 12.08 13.44 -16.65
C THR A 304 12.96 12.25 -16.26
N PRO A 305 13.23 11.30 -17.19
CA PRO A 305 14.16 10.21 -16.94
C PRO A 305 15.54 10.75 -16.55
N ASN A 306 16.08 10.28 -15.43
CA ASN A 306 17.37 10.72 -14.91
C ASN A 306 17.99 9.62 -14.06
N ALA A 307 19.09 9.04 -14.50
CA ALA A 307 19.78 7.96 -13.78
C ALA A 307 20.24 8.37 -12.36
N ASN A 308 20.43 9.67 -12.11
CA ASN A 308 20.78 10.22 -10.80
C ASN A 308 19.56 10.83 -10.07
N GLY A 309 18.35 10.70 -10.62
CA GLY A 309 17.11 11.13 -9.98
C GLY A 309 16.89 10.36 -8.68
N LYS A 310 16.17 10.97 -7.74
CA LYS A 310 15.86 10.32 -6.45
C LYS A 310 14.66 9.40 -6.54
N ASP A 311 13.76 9.62 -7.52
CA ASP A 311 12.44 8.98 -7.57
C ASP A 311 12.42 7.83 -8.58
N LEU A 312 11.46 6.92 -8.39
CA LEU A 312 11.16 5.81 -9.27
C LEU A 312 9.70 5.88 -9.72
N ARG A 313 9.44 5.51 -10.98
CA ARG A 313 8.09 5.18 -11.43
C ARG A 313 8.00 3.71 -11.80
N LEU A 314 6.85 3.10 -11.55
CA LEU A 314 6.58 1.72 -11.94
C LEU A 314 6.40 1.62 -13.45
N ILE A 315 6.87 0.51 -14.00
CA ILE A 315 6.70 0.10 -15.40
C ILE A 315 6.13 -1.33 -15.38
N GLU A 316 5.12 -1.59 -16.17
CA GLU A 316 4.50 -2.91 -16.29
C GLU A 316 5.57 -4.01 -16.55
N LYS A 317 5.51 -5.09 -15.80
CA LYS A 317 6.33 -6.29 -15.96
C LYS A 317 5.46 -7.54 -15.96
N VAL A 318 4.63 -7.70 -14.93
CA VAL A 318 3.63 -8.76 -14.87
C VAL A 318 2.38 -8.26 -15.59
N PRO A 319 1.79 -9.05 -16.51
CA PRO A 319 0.58 -8.65 -17.23
C PRO A 319 -0.57 -8.28 -16.30
N SER A 320 -1.37 -7.26 -16.69
CA SER A 320 -2.48 -6.76 -15.87
C SER A 320 -3.50 -7.84 -15.45
N ALA A 321 -3.74 -8.83 -16.29
CA ALA A 321 -4.63 -9.96 -15.95
C ALA A 321 -4.09 -10.82 -14.81
N GLU A 322 -2.77 -11.03 -14.73
CA GLU A 322 -2.14 -11.74 -13.62
C GLU A 322 -2.12 -10.87 -12.37
N MET A 323 -1.86 -9.57 -12.49
CA MET A 323 -1.95 -8.61 -11.39
C MET A 323 -3.37 -8.55 -10.82
N THR A 324 -4.42 -8.58 -11.67
CA THR A 324 -5.81 -8.70 -11.24
C THR A 324 -6.00 -9.90 -10.33
N ALA A 325 -5.53 -11.08 -10.74
CA ALA A 325 -5.66 -12.30 -9.94
C ALA A 325 -4.92 -12.20 -8.60
N ILE A 326 -3.72 -11.60 -8.58
CA ILE A 326 -2.93 -11.39 -7.36
C ILE A 326 -3.67 -10.47 -6.39
N ILE A 327 -4.17 -9.33 -6.87
CA ILE A 327 -4.86 -8.33 -6.02
C ILE A 327 -6.19 -8.90 -5.53
N GLU A 328 -7.02 -9.51 -6.40
CA GLU A 328 -8.30 -10.11 -6.00
C GLU A 328 -8.12 -11.19 -4.93
N ASN A 329 -7.06 -11.98 -5.00
CA ASN A 329 -6.79 -12.98 -3.98
C ASN A 329 -6.62 -12.37 -2.57
N TYR A 330 -5.97 -11.20 -2.46
CA TYR A 330 -5.88 -10.47 -1.21
C TYR A 330 -7.20 -9.79 -0.80
N MET A 331 -7.95 -9.23 -1.76
CA MET A 331 -9.25 -8.61 -1.50
C MET A 331 -10.27 -9.59 -0.95
N MET A 332 -10.19 -10.87 -1.36
CA MET A 332 -11.07 -11.94 -0.90
C MET A 332 -10.69 -12.50 0.47
N TYR A 333 -9.60 -12.02 1.06
CA TYR A 333 -9.18 -12.45 2.39
C TYR A 333 -10.28 -12.15 3.42
N GLN A 334 -10.58 -13.13 4.26
CA GLN A 334 -11.50 -12.97 5.39
C GLN A 334 -10.74 -13.13 6.70
N PRO A 335 -10.93 -12.20 7.64
CA PRO A 335 -10.27 -12.32 8.93
C PRO A 335 -10.74 -13.58 9.67
N ILE A 336 -9.83 -14.21 10.39
CA ILE A 336 -10.15 -15.36 11.26
C ILE A 336 -11.06 -14.84 12.36
N VAL A 337 -12.27 -15.40 12.46
CA VAL A 337 -13.19 -15.12 13.58
C VAL A 337 -12.52 -15.63 14.87
N LYS A 338 -12.17 -14.70 15.76
CA LYS A 338 -11.57 -15.02 17.06
C LYS A 338 -12.65 -15.25 18.10
#